data_e6c45fc95ed8f9530b0f28ede622e3b6
#
_entry.id   e6c45fc95ed8f9530b0f28ede622e3b6
#
_cell.length_a   1.000
_cell.length_b   1.000
_cell.length_c   1.000
_cell.angle_alpha   90.00
_cell.angle_beta   90.00
_cell.angle_gamma   90.00
#
_symmetry.space_group_name_H-M   'P 1'
#
loop_
_entity.id
_entity.type
_entity.pdbx_description
1 polymer ?
#
loop_
_entity_poly.entity_id
_entity_poly.type
_entity_poly.pdbx_seq_one_letter_code
_entity_poly.pdbx_strand_id
1 'polypeptide(L)'
;MTVDRTVLIGRPLRAATYTVSEIDVNDFLGVVAEPDFAPADGSEGGAEAASGRLAPPSFAPFVAVLGLLKTFDWQEDFLFDYRTGTAMFGEQAIEFHRPLLVGESVAISAAISDVYEKQGKQTFDVIEVTFDIKSREEGDLLMSGQQSYNLFK
;
A
#
# COMPACT_ATOMS: atom_id res chain seq x y z
N MET A 1 31.70 3.92 2.96
CA MET A 1 31.14 5.04 3.73
C MET A 1 29.74 4.67 4.14
N THR A 2 29.47 4.60 5.42
CA THR A 2 28.12 4.24 5.90
C THR A 2 27.27 5.51 5.81
N VAL A 3 26.21 5.48 5.02
CA VAL A 3 25.27 6.59 4.96
C VAL A 3 24.39 6.55 6.23
N ASP A 4 24.31 7.69 6.91
CA ASP A 4 23.41 7.81 8.06
C ASP A 4 21.98 7.93 7.53
N ARG A 5 21.20 6.86 7.70
CA ARG A 5 19.82 6.81 7.20
C ARG A 5 18.80 7.45 8.11
N THR A 6 19.21 7.85 9.31
CA THR A 6 18.29 8.58 10.20
C THR A 6 17.85 9.92 9.62
N VAL A 7 18.62 10.47 8.68
CA VAL A 7 18.25 11.69 7.93
C VAL A 7 16.97 11.53 7.10
N LEU A 8 16.55 10.29 6.84
CA LEU A 8 15.31 9.99 6.11
C LEU A 8 14.06 10.13 6.98
N ILE A 9 14.22 10.09 8.31
CA ILE A 9 13.07 10.14 9.23
C ILE A 9 12.34 11.47 9.08
N GLY A 10 11.02 11.39 8.88
CA GLY A 10 10.15 12.53 8.63
C GLY A 10 10.05 12.96 7.17
N ARG A 11 10.80 12.31 6.26
CA ARG A 11 10.76 12.64 4.84
C ARG A 11 9.42 12.24 4.23
N PRO A 12 8.65 13.19 3.64
CA PRO A 12 7.46 12.85 2.89
C PRO A 12 7.84 12.16 1.58
N LEU A 13 7.05 11.15 1.22
CA LEU A 13 7.16 10.49 -0.07
C LEU A 13 6.26 11.18 -1.11
N ARG A 14 6.49 10.88 -2.38
CA ARG A 14 5.68 11.41 -3.46
C ARG A 14 4.22 10.94 -3.33
N ALA A 15 3.27 11.85 -3.49
CA ALA A 15 1.86 11.49 -3.50
C ALA A 15 1.53 10.59 -4.70
N ALA A 16 0.67 9.61 -4.50
CA ALA A 16 0.21 8.71 -5.54
C ALA A 16 -1.32 8.58 -5.53
N THR A 17 -1.85 8.07 -6.62
CA THR A 17 -3.27 7.78 -6.77
C THR A 17 -3.47 6.35 -7.25
N TYR A 18 -4.55 5.74 -6.84
CA TYR A 18 -4.97 4.42 -7.27
C TYR A 18 -6.49 4.41 -7.51
N THR A 19 -6.93 3.72 -8.54
CA THR A 19 -8.36 3.48 -8.75
C THR A 19 -8.66 2.01 -8.46
N VAL A 20 -9.63 1.77 -7.58
CA VAL A 20 -10.08 0.42 -7.22
C VAL A 20 -10.87 -0.14 -8.40
N SER A 21 -10.19 -0.76 -9.35
CA SER A 21 -10.81 -1.27 -10.55
C SER A 21 -11.60 -2.55 -10.29
N GLU A 22 -12.70 -2.72 -11.02
CA GLU A 22 -13.51 -3.95 -10.96
C GLU A 22 -12.70 -5.17 -11.39
N ILE A 23 -11.84 -5.01 -12.39
CA ILE A 23 -10.98 -6.10 -12.89
C ILE A 23 -10.05 -6.57 -11.79
N ASP A 24 -9.35 -5.66 -11.12
CA ASP A 24 -8.41 -6.01 -10.04
C ASP A 24 -9.13 -6.69 -8.87
N VAL A 25 -10.31 -6.20 -8.50
CA VAL A 25 -11.12 -6.80 -7.43
C VAL A 25 -11.59 -8.20 -7.82
N ASN A 26 -12.07 -8.39 -9.04
CA ASN A 26 -12.53 -9.70 -9.51
C ASN A 26 -11.38 -10.70 -9.63
N ASP A 27 -10.23 -10.28 -10.12
CA ASP A 27 -9.03 -11.12 -10.19
C ASP A 27 -8.57 -11.54 -8.80
N PHE A 28 -8.57 -10.61 -7.84
CA PHE A 28 -8.27 -10.89 -6.44
C PHE A 28 -9.25 -11.89 -5.83
N LEU A 29 -10.56 -11.69 -6.02
CA LEU A 29 -11.60 -12.60 -5.52
C LEU A 29 -11.49 -14.00 -6.14
N GLY A 30 -11.06 -14.10 -7.39
CA GLY A 30 -10.80 -15.38 -8.04
C GLY A 30 -9.69 -16.19 -7.39
N VAL A 31 -8.74 -15.51 -6.73
CA VAL A 31 -7.62 -16.15 -6.00
C VAL A 31 -8.00 -16.49 -4.55
N VAL A 32 -8.64 -15.56 -3.83
CA VAL A 32 -8.90 -15.72 -2.38
C VAL A 32 -10.23 -16.38 -2.07
N ALA A 33 -11.12 -16.51 -3.06
CA ALA A 33 -12.41 -17.18 -2.94
C ALA A 33 -13.27 -16.65 -1.77
N GLU A 34 -13.48 -15.34 -1.70
CA GLU A 34 -14.35 -14.69 -0.72
C GLU A 34 -15.80 -14.55 -1.30
N PRO A 35 -16.69 -15.51 -1.06
CA PRO A 35 -17.98 -15.58 -1.75
C PRO A 35 -18.91 -14.40 -1.42
N ASP A 36 -18.79 -13.83 -0.23
CA ASP A 36 -19.66 -12.72 0.22
C ASP A 36 -19.44 -11.42 -0.58
N PHE A 37 -18.32 -11.30 -1.29
CA PHE A 37 -17.97 -10.16 -2.11
C PHE A 37 -18.06 -10.45 -3.61
N ALA A 38 -18.32 -11.70 -3.99
CA ALA A 38 -18.54 -12.06 -5.38
C ALA A 38 -19.84 -11.43 -5.93
N PRO A 39 -19.91 -11.13 -7.23
CA PRO A 39 -21.17 -10.73 -7.85
C PRO A 39 -22.23 -11.82 -7.58
N ALA A 40 -23.43 -11.43 -7.18
CA ALA A 40 -24.46 -12.33 -6.68
C ALA A 40 -24.96 -13.36 -7.70
N ASP A 41 -24.72 -13.20 -8.99
CA ASP A 41 -25.32 -14.02 -10.03
C ASP A 41 -24.48 -14.17 -11.32
N GLY A 42 -23.22 -13.84 -11.29
CA GLY A 42 -22.36 -13.91 -12.47
C GLY A 42 -22.82 -12.96 -13.61
N SER A 43 -23.75 -12.06 -13.34
CA SER A 43 -24.13 -11.04 -14.30
C SER A 43 -22.94 -10.17 -14.57
N GLU A 44 -22.58 -10.03 -15.83
CA GLU A 44 -21.67 -9.00 -16.30
C GLU A 44 -22.36 -7.65 -16.04
N GLY A 45 -22.24 -7.17 -14.80
CA GLY A 45 -22.76 -5.86 -14.43
C GLY A 45 -22.04 -4.81 -15.23
N GLY A 46 -22.78 -4.02 -15.98
CA GLY A 46 -22.25 -2.82 -16.61
C GLY A 46 -21.67 -1.86 -15.57
N ALA A 47 -21.02 -0.78 -16.02
CA ALA A 47 -20.35 0.20 -15.16
C ALA A 47 -21.24 0.74 -14.01
N GLU A 48 -22.56 0.77 -14.18
CA GLU A 48 -23.52 1.17 -13.14
C GLU A 48 -23.67 0.13 -12.01
N ALA A 49 -23.48 -1.16 -12.30
CA ALA A 49 -23.57 -2.22 -11.28
C ALA A 49 -22.31 -2.27 -10.40
N ALA A 50 -21.18 -1.78 -10.87
CA ALA A 50 -19.96 -1.64 -10.08
C ALA A 50 -20.03 -0.45 -9.09
N SER A 51 -20.83 0.57 -9.40
CA SER A 51 -20.98 1.76 -8.56
C SER A 51 -21.63 1.42 -7.22
N GLY A 52 -20.89 1.65 -6.13
CA GLY A 52 -21.34 1.37 -4.76
C GLY A 52 -21.08 -0.06 -4.28
N ARG A 53 -20.52 -0.95 -5.11
CA ARG A 53 -20.09 -2.28 -4.68
C ARG A 53 -18.87 -2.16 -3.76
N LEU A 54 -18.91 -2.84 -2.63
CA LEU A 54 -17.77 -2.90 -1.70
C LEU A 54 -16.64 -3.78 -2.26
N ALA A 55 -15.41 -3.30 -2.16
CA ALA A 55 -14.25 -4.17 -2.27
C ALA A 55 -14.07 -4.97 -0.96
N PRO A 56 -13.61 -6.23 -1.02
CA PRO A 56 -13.40 -7.00 0.19
C PRO A 56 -12.32 -6.34 1.07
N PRO A 57 -12.46 -6.40 2.41
CA PRO A 57 -11.45 -5.84 3.33
C PRO A 57 -10.05 -6.40 3.08
N SER A 58 -9.94 -7.66 2.69
CA SER A 58 -8.67 -8.31 2.32
C SER A 58 -7.99 -7.70 1.09
N PHE A 59 -8.72 -6.94 0.26
CA PHE A 59 -8.15 -6.20 -0.88
C PHE A 59 -7.42 -4.91 -0.45
N ALA A 60 -7.73 -4.37 0.71
CA ALA A 60 -7.13 -3.12 1.18
C ALA A 60 -5.61 -3.20 1.38
N PRO A 61 -5.03 -4.28 1.94
CA PRO A 61 -3.58 -4.46 1.97
C PRO A 61 -2.93 -4.38 0.58
N PHE A 62 -3.57 -4.94 -0.42
CA PHE A 62 -3.12 -4.88 -1.81
C PHE A 62 -3.08 -3.43 -2.34
N VAL A 63 -4.13 -2.66 -2.08
CA VAL A 63 -4.17 -1.23 -2.44
C VAL A 63 -3.06 -0.44 -1.73
N ALA A 64 -2.85 -0.70 -0.44
CA ALA A 64 -1.80 -0.05 0.32
C ALA A 64 -0.41 -0.38 -0.25
N VAL A 65 -0.11 -1.65 -0.52
CA VAL A 65 1.18 -2.07 -1.09
C VAL A 65 1.40 -1.43 -2.46
N LEU A 66 0.46 -1.56 -3.39
CA LEU A 66 0.61 -1.00 -4.74
C LEU A 66 0.66 0.53 -4.72
N GLY A 67 -0.14 1.15 -3.87
CA GLY A 67 -0.14 2.60 -3.71
C GLY A 67 1.19 3.10 -3.20
N LEU A 68 1.73 2.47 -2.16
CA LEU A 68 3.03 2.84 -1.60
C LEU A 68 4.17 2.63 -2.60
N LEU A 69 4.17 1.54 -3.37
CA LEU A 69 5.19 1.32 -4.40
C LEU A 69 5.24 2.45 -5.44
N LYS A 70 4.12 3.12 -5.69
CA LYS A 70 4.07 4.29 -6.58
C LYS A 70 4.62 5.56 -5.94
N THR A 71 4.70 5.62 -4.61
CA THR A 71 5.23 6.78 -3.90
C THR A 71 6.75 6.78 -3.81
N PHE A 72 7.39 5.64 -4.04
CA PHE A 72 8.82 5.49 -3.86
C PHE A 72 9.63 5.86 -5.10
N ASP A 73 10.68 6.63 -4.88
CA ASP A 73 11.88 6.58 -5.71
C ASP A 73 12.96 5.86 -4.89
N TRP A 74 13.20 4.61 -5.23
CA TRP A 74 14.09 3.75 -4.46
C TRP A 74 15.52 4.29 -4.36
N GLN A 75 15.98 5.04 -5.34
CA GLN A 75 17.32 5.62 -5.34
C GLN A 75 17.40 6.89 -4.49
N GLU A 76 16.45 7.78 -4.65
CA GLU A 76 16.46 9.05 -3.95
C GLU A 76 15.89 8.96 -2.54
N ASP A 77 14.78 8.22 -2.37
CA ASP A 77 14.08 8.17 -1.10
C ASP A 77 14.83 7.37 -0.04
N PHE A 78 15.57 6.34 -0.45
CA PHE A 78 16.29 5.47 0.48
C PHE A 78 17.81 5.63 0.42
N LEU A 79 18.35 6.65 -0.24
CA LEU A 79 19.79 6.89 -0.38
C LEU A 79 20.52 5.61 -0.82
N PHE A 80 20.13 5.09 -1.95
CA PHE A 80 20.32 3.72 -2.36
C PHE A 80 21.79 3.30 -2.54
N ASP A 81 22.31 2.55 -1.62
CA ASP A 81 23.51 1.71 -1.74
C ASP A 81 23.23 0.23 -1.41
N TYR A 82 21.95 -0.12 -1.32
CA TYR A 82 21.53 -1.49 -1.08
C TYR A 82 21.66 -2.32 -2.35
N ARG A 83 21.86 -3.60 -2.18
CA ARG A 83 21.87 -4.53 -3.30
C ARG A 83 20.51 -4.54 -3.99
N THR A 84 20.49 -4.31 -5.28
CA THR A 84 19.27 -4.40 -6.09
C THR A 84 18.59 -5.76 -5.88
N GLY A 85 17.30 -5.75 -5.58
CA GLY A 85 16.50 -6.95 -5.36
C GLY A 85 16.57 -7.54 -3.94
N THR A 86 17.19 -6.83 -2.99
CA THR A 86 17.27 -7.27 -1.59
C THR A 86 16.29 -6.56 -0.66
N ALA A 87 15.41 -5.73 -1.21
CA ALA A 87 14.31 -5.15 -0.45
C ALA A 87 13.22 -6.19 -0.24
N MET A 88 12.84 -6.42 1.00
CA MET A 88 11.76 -7.34 1.35
C MET A 88 10.68 -6.60 2.14
N PHE A 89 9.43 -6.92 1.84
CA PHE A 89 8.31 -6.52 2.66
C PHE A 89 8.45 -7.12 4.07
N GLY A 90 8.31 -6.29 5.10
CA GLY A 90 8.40 -6.74 6.49
C GLY A 90 7.02 -6.95 7.09
N GLU A 91 6.45 -5.89 7.64
CA GLU A 91 5.17 -5.92 8.35
C GLU A 91 4.24 -4.85 7.82
N GLN A 92 2.94 -5.05 7.99
CA GLN A 92 1.92 -4.07 7.70
C GLN A 92 0.85 -4.07 8.78
N ALA A 93 0.47 -2.88 9.24
CA ALA A 93 -0.67 -2.64 10.09
C ALA A 93 -1.59 -1.63 9.40
N ILE A 94 -2.88 -1.93 9.36
CA ILE A 94 -3.89 -1.07 8.73
C ILE A 94 -5.04 -0.84 9.71
N GLU A 95 -5.42 0.41 9.86
CA GLU A 95 -6.65 0.82 10.53
C GLU A 95 -7.66 1.24 9.47
N PHE A 96 -8.82 0.60 9.48
CA PHE A 96 -9.91 0.87 8.57
C PHE A 96 -10.85 1.91 9.15
N HIS A 97 -11.15 2.95 8.38
CA HIS A 97 -12.10 4.00 8.75
C HIS A 97 -13.40 3.88 7.97
N ARG A 98 -13.32 3.43 6.72
CA ARG A 98 -14.49 3.07 5.92
C ARG A 98 -14.11 2.05 4.83
N PRO A 99 -15.06 1.25 4.34
CA PRO A 99 -14.80 0.31 3.25
C PRO A 99 -14.38 1.02 1.96
N LEU A 100 -13.58 0.32 1.14
CA LEU A 100 -13.29 0.71 -0.23
C LEU A 100 -14.48 0.36 -1.14
N LEU A 101 -14.77 1.24 -2.07
CA LEU A 101 -15.78 1.00 -3.11
C LEU A 101 -15.09 0.66 -4.43
N VAL A 102 -15.65 -0.30 -5.16
CA VAL A 102 -15.22 -0.56 -6.53
C VAL A 102 -15.48 0.67 -7.40
N GLY A 103 -14.51 1.06 -8.20
CA GLY A 103 -14.55 2.27 -9.02
C GLY A 103 -14.04 3.54 -8.32
N GLU A 104 -13.84 3.49 -7.02
CA GLU A 104 -13.35 4.64 -6.25
C GLU A 104 -11.89 4.94 -6.55
N SER A 105 -11.59 6.23 -6.71
CA SER A 105 -10.20 6.70 -6.78
C SER A 105 -9.75 7.19 -5.43
N VAL A 106 -8.55 6.75 -5.02
CA VAL A 106 -7.95 7.08 -3.74
C VAL A 106 -6.65 7.85 -3.94
N ALA A 107 -6.33 8.72 -3.00
CA ALA A 107 -5.06 9.40 -2.89
C ALA A 107 -4.26 8.80 -1.73
N ILE A 108 -3.01 8.47 -2.01
CA ILE A 108 -2.07 7.89 -1.05
C ILE A 108 -1.03 8.95 -0.71
N SER A 109 -0.88 9.23 0.57
CA SER A 109 0.20 10.04 1.11
C SER A 109 0.97 9.23 2.15
N ALA A 110 2.29 9.34 2.13
CA ALA A 110 3.16 8.57 3.00
C ALA A 110 4.39 9.36 3.41
N ALA A 111 4.98 8.97 4.51
CA ALA A 111 6.24 9.51 4.99
C ALA A 111 7.06 8.41 5.71
N ILE A 112 8.38 8.53 5.63
CA ILE A 112 9.27 7.66 6.39
C ILE A 112 9.17 8.05 7.87
N SER A 113 8.72 7.12 8.70
CA SER A 113 8.50 7.36 10.13
C SER A 113 9.67 6.93 11.00
N ASP A 114 10.38 5.88 10.60
CA ASP A 114 11.55 5.41 11.34
C ASP A 114 12.52 4.66 10.42
N VAL A 115 13.79 4.63 10.84
CA VAL A 115 14.85 3.86 10.19
C VAL A 115 15.78 3.32 11.27
N TYR A 116 15.94 2.01 11.34
CA TYR A 116 16.80 1.36 12.32
C TYR A 116 17.43 0.08 11.78
N GLU A 117 18.55 -0.30 12.36
CA GLU A 117 19.24 -1.52 12.00
C GLU A 117 18.77 -2.70 12.86
N LYS A 118 18.55 -3.83 12.22
CA LYS A 118 18.32 -5.12 12.88
C LYS A 118 19.44 -6.10 12.56
N GLN A 119 19.79 -6.89 13.56
CA GLN A 119 20.72 -7.99 13.42
C GLN A 119 19.96 -9.33 13.43
N GLY A 120 20.13 -10.10 12.36
CA GLY A 120 19.67 -11.47 12.24
C GLY A 120 20.83 -12.36 11.79
N LYS A 121 20.59 -13.27 10.87
CA LYS A 121 21.68 -13.99 10.17
C LYS A 121 22.53 -13.04 9.33
N GLN A 122 21.94 -11.96 8.87
CA GLN A 122 22.57 -10.84 8.19
C GLN A 122 22.06 -9.55 8.84
N THR A 123 22.87 -8.51 8.78
CA THR A 123 22.47 -7.17 9.21
C THR A 123 21.66 -6.52 8.10
N PHE A 124 20.55 -5.90 8.44
CA PHE A 124 19.69 -5.18 7.52
C PHE A 124 19.08 -3.94 8.16
N ASP A 125 18.74 -2.97 7.33
CA ASP A 125 18.02 -1.81 7.79
C ASP A 125 16.51 -2.04 7.62
N VAL A 126 15.75 -1.60 8.62
CA VAL A 126 14.29 -1.56 8.56
C VAL A 126 13.88 -0.11 8.32
N ILE A 127 13.10 0.11 7.27
CA ILE A 127 12.49 1.41 6.98
C ILE A 127 11.01 1.29 7.24
N GLU A 128 10.50 2.09 8.16
CA GLU A 128 9.08 2.17 8.46
C GLU A 128 8.46 3.37 7.76
N VAL A 129 7.32 3.15 7.16
CA VAL A 129 6.56 4.15 6.41
C VAL A 129 5.15 4.20 6.98
N THR A 130 4.72 5.39 7.39
CA THR A 130 3.32 5.65 7.72
C THR A 130 2.59 6.17 6.49
N PHE A 131 1.32 5.80 6.34
CA PHE A 131 0.53 6.22 5.20
C PHE A 131 -0.92 6.51 5.56
N ASP A 132 -1.53 7.41 4.78
CA ASP A 132 -2.94 7.69 4.75
C ASP A 132 -3.49 7.45 3.33
N ILE A 133 -4.65 6.82 3.26
CA ILE A 133 -5.39 6.62 2.01
C ILE A 133 -6.74 7.30 2.14
N LYS A 134 -7.00 8.28 1.28
CA LYS A 134 -8.20 9.11 1.29
C LYS A 134 -8.96 8.98 -0.01
N SER A 135 -10.28 9.13 0.04
CA SER A 135 -11.09 9.33 -1.15
C SER A 135 -10.63 10.59 -1.90
N ARG A 136 -10.45 10.50 -3.20
CA ARG A 136 -10.16 11.69 -4.02
C ARG A 136 -11.37 12.59 -4.20
N GLU A 137 -12.55 12.02 -4.20
CA GLU A 137 -13.80 12.77 -4.44
C GLU A 137 -14.29 13.45 -3.16
N GLU A 138 -14.33 12.71 -2.06
CA GLU A 138 -14.90 13.18 -0.79
C GLU A 138 -13.85 13.71 0.18
N GLY A 139 -12.59 13.30 0.02
CA GLY A 139 -11.48 13.73 0.88
C GLY A 139 -11.43 13.04 2.24
N ASP A 140 -12.38 12.15 2.54
CA ASP A 140 -12.43 11.43 3.80
C ASP A 140 -11.34 10.34 3.87
N LEU A 141 -10.88 10.09 5.08
CA LEU A 141 -9.88 9.06 5.37
C LEU A 141 -10.52 7.68 5.30
N LEU A 142 -10.01 6.83 4.42
CA LEU A 142 -10.49 5.45 4.23
C LEU A 142 -9.72 4.48 5.10
N MET A 143 -8.41 4.62 5.11
CA MET A 143 -7.52 3.83 5.94
C MET A 143 -6.24 4.60 6.22
N SER A 144 -5.61 4.24 7.31
CA SER A 144 -4.27 4.67 7.69
C SER A 144 -3.46 3.47 8.16
N GLY A 145 -2.16 3.57 8.13
CA GLY A 145 -1.36 2.45 8.56
C GLY A 145 0.12 2.69 8.54
N GLN A 146 0.83 1.60 8.77
CA GLN A 146 2.27 1.54 8.77
C GLN A 146 2.71 0.30 8.00
N GLN A 147 3.80 0.44 7.28
CA GLN A 147 4.42 -0.65 6.54
C GLN A 147 5.93 -0.58 6.70
N SER A 148 6.57 -1.73 6.83
CA SER A 148 8.02 -1.80 6.93
C SER A 148 8.65 -2.52 5.74
N TYR A 149 9.86 -2.10 5.42
CA TYR A 149 10.71 -2.72 4.39
C TYR A 149 12.05 -3.08 5.01
N ASN A 150 12.49 -4.29 4.76
CA ASN A 150 13.80 -4.78 5.18
C ASN A 150 14.77 -4.68 4.01
N LEU A 151 15.83 -3.90 4.18
CA LEU A 151 16.82 -3.63 3.15
C LEU A 151 18.15 -4.25 3.54
N PHE A 152 18.57 -5.25 2.81
CA PHE A 152 19.83 -5.98 3.08
C PHE A 152 21.01 -5.26 2.44
N LYS A 153 22.10 -5.18 3.20
CA LYS A 153 23.36 -4.53 2.80
C LYS A 153 24.25 -5.45 1.99
#